data_297cbb275f524f13b583536b85f2fe11
#
_entry.id   297cbb275f524f13b583536b85f2fe11
#
_cell.length_a   1.000
_cell.length_b   1.000
_cell.length_c   1.000
_cell.angle_alpha   90.00
_cell.angle_beta   90.00
_cell.angle_gamma   90.00
#
_symmetry.space_group_name_H-M   'P 1'
#
loop_
_entity.id
_entity.type
_entity.pdbx_description
1 polymer ?
#
loop_
_entity_poly.entity_id
_entity_poly.type
_entity_poly.pdbx_seq_one_letter_code
_entity_poly.pdbx_strand_id
1 'polypeptide(L)'
;MKHFILSLFAISALFLCSCVREYIPHEILQVSKFDKIRTSYNLWYTNPLEMTSENIQQGEIIPFGTEVVLTYMDEDKVCFEINGKKFQILIADKNLETMHSFAARTFTTAKAIDLAGTATEVEFEKMRRGIISEGMTEKQVLVTYGRPSLTRSPKLETNTWIYQVGPVKSRRVIFGEGKGKDKPRTVSKIFEL
;
A
#
# COMPACT_ATOMS: atom_id res chain seq x y z
N MET A 1 31.94 6.54 68.73
CA MET A 1 30.99 7.28 67.86
C MET A 1 31.28 6.92 66.42
N LYS A 2 30.42 6.10 65.84
CA LYS A 2 30.60 5.61 64.44
C LYS A 2 29.57 6.39 63.59
N HIS A 3 30.08 7.20 62.67
CA HIS A 3 29.25 7.91 61.70
C HIS A 3 28.86 6.97 60.57
N PHE A 4 27.57 6.67 60.46
CA PHE A 4 26.98 5.96 59.33
C PHE A 4 26.69 6.98 58.22
N ILE A 5 27.44 6.93 57.13
CA ILE A 5 27.19 7.70 55.92
C ILE A 5 26.22 6.89 55.08
N LEU A 6 24.98 7.34 54.97
CA LEU A 6 23.94 6.76 54.12
C LEU A 6 24.13 7.31 52.72
N SER A 7 24.70 6.55 51.78
CA SER A 7 24.80 6.92 50.39
C SER A 7 23.46 6.67 49.72
N LEU A 8 22.75 7.78 49.44
CA LEU A 8 21.51 7.77 48.66
C LEU A 8 21.87 7.60 47.16
N PHE A 9 21.80 6.40 46.63
CA PHE A 9 21.87 6.15 45.17
C PHE A 9 20.53 6.62 44.57
N ALA A 10 20.52 7.82 43.99
CA ALA A 10 19.44 8.28 43.14
C ALA A 10 19.54 7.54 41.81
N ILE A 11 18.77 6.47 41.64
CA ILE A 11 18.56 5.82 40.36
C ILE A 11 17.69 6.74 39.49
N SER A 12 18.35 7.57 38.68
CA SER A 12 17.67 8.34 37.61
C SER A 12 17.22 7.36 36.55
N ALA A 13 15.97 6.92 36.65
CA ALA A 13 15.31 6.18 35.58
C ALA A 13 15.10 7.16 34.42
N LEU A 14 16.04 7.18 33.48
CA LEU A 14 15.87 7.78 32.17
C LEU A 14 14.71 7.02 31.46
N PHE A 15 13.49 7.54 31.61
CA PHE A 15 12.40 7.19 30.73
C PHE A 15 12.78 7.67 29.31
N LEU A 16 13.36 6.78 28.53
CA LEU A 16 13.44 6.94 27.08
C LEU A 16 12.00 6.89 26.56
N CYS A 17 11.33 8.03 26.64
CA CYS A 17 10.07 8.23 25.94
C CYS A 17 10.42 8.17 24.45
N SER A 18 10.21 7.00 23.85
CA SER A 18 10.26 6.86 22.40
C SER A 18 9.14 7.74 21.84
N CYS A 19 9.47 8.96 21.48
CA CYS A 19 8.54 9.86 20.79
C CYS A 19 8.27 9.25 19.41
N VAL A 20 7.18 8.50 19.28
CA VAL A 20 6.65 8.11 17.98
C VAL A 20 6.25 9.40 17.27
N ARG A 21 6.90 9.69 16.15
CA ARG A 21 6.61 10.89 15.36
C ARG A 21 5.35 10.66 14.57
N GLU A 22 4.29 11.35 14.93
CA GLU A 22 3.06 11.37 14.13
C GLU A 22 3.27 12.24 12.87
N TYR A 23 2.86 11.73 11.74
CA TYR A 23 2.92 12.44 10.46
C TYR A 23 1.57 13.10 10.16
N ILE A 24 1.63 14.26 9.54
CA ILE A 24 0.43 14.94 9.02
C ILE A 24 0.14 14.41 7.61
N PRO A 25 -0.96 13.64 7.39
CA PRO A 25 -1.15 12.90 6.14
C PRO A 25 -1.14 13.76 4.89
N HIS A 26 -1.77 14.94 4.91
CA HIS A 26 -1.80 15.82 3.73
C HIS A 26 -0.46 16.50 3.43
N GLU A 27 0.42 16.65 4.41
CA GLU A 27 1.80 17.11 4.16
C GLU A 27 2.62 16.02 3.48
N ILE A 28 2.49 14.76 3.94
CA ILE A 28 3.13 13.60 3.32
C ILE A 28 2.66 13.44 1.86
N LEU A 29 1.36 13.57 1.63
CA LEU A 29 0.76 13.43 0.29
C LEU A 29 0.92 14.69 -0.58
N GLN A 30 1.40 15.80 -0.02
CA GLN A 30 1.54 17.09 -0.68
C GLN A 30 0.22 17.57 -1.31
N VAL A 31 -0.88 17.41 -0.59
CA VAL A 31 -2.24 17.77 -1.01
C VAL A 31 -2.85 18.77 -0.02
N SER A 32 -3.89 19.49 -0.45
CA SER A 32 -4.64 20.36 0.47
C SER A 32 -5.39 19.52 1.51
N LYS A 33 -5.50 20.04 2.74
CA LYS A 33 -6.31 19.42 3.80
C LYS A 33 -7.82 19.34 3.47
N PHE A 34 -8.25 20.02 2.41
CA PHE A 34 -9.63 19.99 1.92
C PHE A 34 -9.82 18.98 0.77
N ASP A 35 -8.72 18.43 0.24
CA ASP A 35 -8.81 17.46 -0.83
C ASP A 35 -9.35 16.13 -0.33
N LYS A 36 -10.16 15.50 -1.17
CA LYS A 36 -10.67 14.16 -0.92
C LYS A 36 -9.59 13.13 -1.24
N ILE A 37 -9.11 12.45 -0.21
CA ILE A 37 -8.12 11.40 -0.36
C ILE A 37 -8.83 10.09 -0.74
N ARG A 38 -8.22 9.34 -1.67
CA ARG A 38 -8.74 8.07 -2.20
C ARG A 38 -7.64 7.03 -2.30
N THR A 39 -8.04 5.76 -2.37
CA THR A 39 -7.12 4.67 -2.65
C THR A 39 -6.65 4.71 -4.11
N SER A 40 -5.34 4.56 -4.35
CA SER A 40 -4.75 4.55 -5.70
C SER A 40 -4.94 3.22 -6.41
N TYR A 41 -5.10 2.15 -5.67
CA TYR A 41 -5.28 0.78 -6.14
C TYR A 41 -6.18 0.00 -5.17
N ASN A 42 -6.61 -1.20 -5.55
CA ASN A 42 -7.39 -2.05 -4.65
C ASN A 42 -6.55 -2.46 -3.45
N LEU A 43 -7.10 -2.27 -2.25
CA LEU A 43 -6.52 -2.76 -1.02
C LEU A 43 -7.25 -4.04 -0.58
N TRP A 44 -6.47 -5.07 -0.27
CA TRP A 44 -7.00 -6.37 0.13
C TRP A 44 -6.87 -6.57 1.63
N TYR A 45 -7.87 -7.20 2.26
CA TYR A 45 -7.82 -7.48 3.69
C TYR A 45 -8.66 -8.69 4.07
N THR A 46 -8.18 -9.45 5.05
CA THR A 46 -8.94 -10.46 5.79
C THR A 46 -9.38 -9.90 7.14
N ASN A 47 -8.52 -9.09 7.77
CA ASN A 47 -8.83 -8.32 8.98
C ASN A 47 -8.53 -6.83 8.70
N PRO A 48 -9.50 -5.91 8.84
CA PRO A 48 -9.29 -4.50 8.56
C PRO A 48 -8.23 -3.82 9.44
N LEU A 49 -7.94 -4.36 10.63
CA LEU A 49 -6.94 -3.82 11.56
C LEU A 49 -5.56 -4.50 11.46
N GLU A 50 -5.39 -5.48 10.57
CA GLU A 50 -4.15 -6.26 10.39
C GLU A 50 -3.69 -6.30 8.93
N MET A 51 -3.97 -5.25 8.17
CA MET A 51 -3.48 -5.13 6.79
C MET A 51 -1.98 -4.84 6.78
N THR A 52 -1.29 -5.23 5.71
CA THR A 52 0.14 -4.94 5.52
C THR A 52 0.40 -4.23 4.20
N SER A 53 1.52 -3.52 4.10
CA SER A 53 1.95 -2.81 2.89
C SER A 53 2.24 -3.76 1.71
N GLU A 54 2.35 -5.07 1.93
CA GLU A 54 2.49 -6.08 0.88
C GLU A 54 1.22 -6.29 0.06
N ASN A 55 0.06 -5.86 0.58
CA ASN A 55 -1.24 -5.93 -0.10
C ASN A 55 -1.53 -7.34 -0.66
N ILE A 56 -1.46 -8.36 0.20
CA ILE A 56 -1.70 -9.77 -0.17
C ILE A 56 -3.12 -9.91 -0.70
N GLN A 57 -3.28 -10.42 -1.94
CA GLN A 57 -4.57 -10.51 -2.62
C GLN A 57 -5.45 -11.64 -2.04
N GLN A 58 -5.92 -11.43 -0.82
CA GLN A 58 -6.78 -12.38 -0.09
C GLN A 58 -7.87 -11.65 0.68
N GLY A 59 -9.07 -12.24 0.73
CA GLY A 59 -10.20 -11.72 1.50
C GLY A 59 -11.03 -10.70 0.74
N GLU A 60 -11.42 -9.63 1.41
CA GLU A 60 -12.25 -8.55 0.88
C GLU A 60 -11.39 -7.48 0.17
N ILE A 61 -12.04 -6.65 -0.66
CA ILE A 61 -11.40 -5.59 -1.43
C ILE A 61 -12.00 -4.24 -1.03
N ILE A 62 -11.12 -3.26 -0.76
CA ILE A 62 -11.44 -1.84 -0.85
C ILE A 62 -11.07 -1.43 -2.29
N PRO A 63 -12.04 -1.13 -3.15
CA PRO A 63 -11.75 -0.80 -4.55
C PRO A 63 -10.93 0.49 -4.69
N PHE A 64 -10.10 0.57 -5.71
CA PHE A 64 -9.39 1.81 -6.05
C PHE A 64 -10.37 2.98 -6.27
N GLY A 65 -9.93 4.19 -5.94
CA GLY A 65 -10.76 5.38 -6.00
C GLY A 65 -11.77 5.50 -4.85
N THR A 66 -11.76 4.59 -3.87
CA THR A 66 -12.58 4.71 -2.65
C THR A 66 -12.10 5.87 -1.80
N GLU A 67 -13.02 6.77 -1.44
CA GLU A 67 -12.74 7.90 -0.55
C GLU A 67 -12.45 7.40 0.87
N VAL A 68 -11.37 7.90 1.47
CA VAL A 68 -10.91 7.53 2.81
C VAL A 68 -10.62 8.76 3.64
N VAL A 69 -10.78 8.65 4.96
CA VAL A 69 -10.36 9.66 5.92
C VAL A 69 -9.14 9.13 6.65
N LEU A 70 -7.96 9.70 6.40
CA LEU A 70 -6.73 9.33 7.11
C LEU A 70 -6.81 9.90 8.53
N THR A 71 -6.75 9.03 9.55
CA THR A 71 -6.95 9.39 10.96
C THR A 71 -5.66 9.40 11.77
N TYR A 72 -4.66 8.64 11.34
CA TYR A 72 -3.35 8.57 12.01
C TYR A 72 -2.30 8.04 11.04
N MET A 73 -1.06 8.51 11.18
CA MET A 73 0.09 8.01 10.43
C MET A 73 1.38 8.20 11.23
N ASP A 74 2.21 7.17 11.29
CA ASP A 74 3.59 7.22 11.81
C ASP A 74 4.54 6.42 10.91
N GLU A 75 5.75 6.13 11.36
CA GLU A 75 6.71 5.33 10.56
C GLU A 75 6.31 3.86 10.39
N ASP A 76 5.42 3.34 11.21
CA ASP A 76 5.05 1.91 11.26
C ASP A 76 3.73 1.64 10.58
N LYS A 77 2.78 2.56 10.67
CA LYS A 77 1.39 2.33 10.26
C LYS A 77 0.68 3.56 9.75
N VAL A 78 -0.35 3.32 8.97
CA VAL A 78 -1.38 4.29 8.64
C VAL A 78 -2.75 3.75 9.05
N CYS A 79 -3.55 4.60 9.70
CA CYS A 79 -4.94 4.31 10.04
C CYS A 79 -5.87 5.21 9.23
N PHE A 80 -6.97 4.64 8.77
CA PHE A 80 -7.97 5.38 8.00
C PHE A 80 -9.37 4.82 8.24
N GLU A 81 -10.37 5.59 7.84
CA GLU A 81 -11.78 5.22 7.94
C GLU A 81 -12.48 5.30 6.58
N ILE A 82 -13.43 4.37 6.38
CA ILE A 82 -14.37 4.36 5.26
C ILE A 82 -15.76 4.21 5.84
N ASN A 83 -16.62 5.22 5.72
CA ASN A 83 -17.99 5.20 6.27
C ASN A 83 -18.03 4.80 7.77
N GLY A 84 -17.06 5.27 8.57
CA GLY A 84 -16.94 4.96 10.00
C GLY A 84 -16.31 3.60 10.33
N LYS A 85 -16.06 2.72 9.36
CA LYS A 85 -15.29 1.48 9.55
C LYS A 85 -13.80 1.81 9.57
N LYS A 86 -13.10 1.36 10.60
CA LYS A 86 -11.66 1.61 10.80
C LYS A 86 -10.80 0.57 10.11
N PHE A 87 -9.70 1.03 9.54
CA PHE A 87 -8.69 0.22 8.87
C PHE A 87 -7.30 0.62 9.34
N GLN A 88 -6.37 -0.34 9.36
CA GLN A 88 -4.97 -0.11 9.67
C GLN A 88 -4.08 -0.89 8.71
N ILE A 89 -3.06 -0.24 8.16
CA ILE A 89 -2.02 -0.89 7.35
C ILE A 89 -0.68 -0.71 8.06
N LEU A 90 0.02 -1.82 8.29
CA LEU A 90 1.38 -1.86 8.84
C LEU A 90 2.40 -1.92 7.71
N ILE A 91 3.52 -1.21 7.84
CA ILE A 91 4.67 -1.40 6.95
C ILE A 91 5.30 -2.76 7.25
N ALA A 92 5.31 -3.65 6.26
CA ALA A 92 5.78 -5.02 6.42
C ALA A 92 7.30 -5.09 6.61
N ASP A 93 8.07 -4.27 5.87
CA ASP A 93 9.53 -4.18 6.00
C ASP A 93 10.01 -2.74 5.73
N LYS A 94 10.47 -2.06 6.78
CA LYS A 94 10.97 -0.67 6.72
C LYS A 94 12.28 -0.52 5.95
N ASN A 95 13.03 -1.60 5.75
CA ASN A 95 14.25 -1.55 4.93
C ASN A 95 13.92 -1.51 3.44
N LEU A 96 12.75 -2.00 3.05
CA LEU A 96 12.29 -2.03 1.66
C LEU A 96 11.40 -0.83 1.31
N GLU A 97 10.63 -0.33 2.28
CA GLU A 97 9.67 0.75 2.04
C GLU A 97 9.48 1.65 3.27
N THR A 98 9.57 2.96 3.05
CA THR A 98 9.24 3.96 4.09
C THR A 98 7.74 4.27 4.07
N MET A 99 7.18 4.77 5.19
CA MET A 99 5.79 5.24 5.24
C MET A 99 5.51 6.31 4.19
N HIS A 100 6.46 7.23 3.93
CA HIS A 100 6.30 8.27 2.91
C HIS A 100 6.09 7.67 1.50
N SER A 101 6.95 6.72 1.10
CA SER A 101 6.84 6.09 -0.21
C SER A 101 5.58 5.22 -0.31
N PHE A 102 5.22 4.53 0.78
CA PHE A 102 4.00 3.76 0.87
C PHE A 102 2.76 4.64 0.73
N ALA A 103 2.66 5.71 1.52
CA ALA A 103 1.52 6.62 1.50
C ALA A 103 1.36 7.29 0.12
N ALA A 104 2.44 7.81 -0.45
CA ALA A 104 2.44 8.47 -1.77
C ALA A 104 1.96 7.55 -2.91
N ARG A 105 2.24 6.25 -2.86
CA ARG A 105 1.75 5.29 -3.86
C ARG A 105 0.35 4.75 -3.57
N THR A 106 -0.08 4.78 -2.31
CA THR A 106 -1.33 4.13 -1.87
C THR A 106 -2.52 5.07 -1.86
N PHE A 107 -2.27 6.36 -1.60
CA PHE A 107 -3.31 7.36 -1.49
C PHE A 107 -3.14 8.46 -2.54
N THR A 108 -4.25 8.98 -3.04
CA THR A 108 -4.29 9.96 -4.12
C THR A 108 -5.54 10.85 -4.01
N THR A 109 -5.57 11.95 -4.73
CA THR A 109 -6.78 12.76 -4.95
C THR A 109 -7.50 12.40 -6.24
N ALA A 110 -6.88 11.59 -7.12
CA ALA A 110 -7.45 11.18 -8.40
C ALA A 110 -8.73 10.35 -8.21
N LYS A 111 -9.69 10.53 -9.12
CA LYS A 111 -10.93 9.74 -9.13
C LYS A 111 -10.66 8.35 -9.75
N ALA A 112 -11.54 7.40 -9.44
CA ALA A 112 -11.44 6.03 -9.96
C ALA A 112 -11.32 5.98 -11.49
N ILE A 113 -12.09 6.80 -12.19
CA ILE A 113 -12.06 6.84 -13.66
C ILE A 113 -10.72 7.33 -14.21
N ASP A 114 -10.09 8.30 -13.56
CA ASP A 114 -8.79 8.83 -13.95
C ASP A 114 -7.67 7.81 -13.71
N LEU A 115 -7.80 7.03 -12.64
CA LEU A 115 -6.88 5.94 -12.33
C LEU A 115 -6.98 4.81 -13.37
N ALA A 116 -8.19 4.40 -13.75
CA ALA A 116 -8.42 3.36 -14.73
C ALA A 116 -7.97 3.73 -16.16
N GLY A 117 -7.89 5.03 -16.45
CA GLY A 117 -7.40 5.55 -17.73
C GLY A 117 -8.30 5.17 -18.89
N THR A 118 -7.76 4.45 -19.89
CA THR A 118 -8.48 4.04 -21.11
C THR A 118 -9.28 2.75 -20.97
N ALA A 119 -9.50 2.25 -19.75
CA ALA A 119 -10.29 1.05 -19.53
C ALA A 119 -11.74 1.22 -20.02
N THR A 120 -12.27 0.23 -20.70
CA THR A 120 -13.69 0.14 -21.01
C THR A 120 -14.49 -0.07 -19.72
N GLU A 121 -15.81 0.16 -19.74
CA GLU A 121 -16.66 -0.06 -18.57
C GLU A 121 -16.54 -1.50 -18.02
N VAL A 122 -16.48 -2.50 -18.90
CA VAL A 122 -16.32 -3.90 -18.52
C VAL A 122 -14.96 -4.15 -17.87
N GLU A 123 -13.89 -3.56 -18.40
CA GLU A 123 -12.55 -3.64 -17.80
C GLU A 123 -12.49 -2.91 -16.46
N PHE A 124 -13.10 -1.73 -16.36
CA PHE A 124 -13.19 -0.96 -15.13
C PHE A 124 -13.84 -1.79 -14.00
N GLU A 125 -14.96 -2.44 -14.27
CA GLU A 125 -15.63 -3.29 -13.28
C GLU A 125 -14.79 -4.53 -12.91
N LYS A 126 -14.09 -5.15 -13.87
CA LYS A 126 -13.14 -6.23 -13.58
C LYS A 126 -12.01 -5.74 -12.68
N MET A 127 -11.42 -4.59 -13.00
CA MET A 127 -10.34 -3.98 -12.20
C MET A 127 -10.81 -3.71 -10.76
N ARG A 128 -11.98 -3.12 -10.57
CA ARG A 128 -12.54 -2.88 -9.22
C ARG A 128 -12.76 -4.15 -8.41
N ARG A 129 -13.05 -5.26 -9.08
CA ARG A 129 -13.20 -6.58 -8.48
C ARG A 129 -11.88 -7.34 -8.30
N GLY A 130 -10.75 -6.70 -8.56
CA GLY A 130 -9.43 -7.32 -8.45
C GLY A 130 -9.19 -8.41 -9.50
N ILE A 131 -9.75 -8.28 -10.70
CA ILE A 131 -9.57 -9.24 -11.78
C ILE A 131 -8.66 -8.62 -12.83
N ILE A 132 -7.48 -9.23 -13.03
CA ILE A 132 -6.60 -8.90 -14.15
C ILE A 132 -6.82 -9.88 -15.31
N SER A 133 -6.58 -9.42 -16.53
CA SER A 133 -6.72 -10.23 -17.75
C SER A 133 -5.63 -9.90 -18.76
N GLU A 134 -5.41 -10.80 -19.70
CA GLU A 134 -4.52 -10.55 -20.84
C GLU A 134 -4.97 -9.29 -21.59
N GLY A 135 -4.01 -8.54 -22.09
CA GLY A 135 -4.21 -7.26 -22.75
C GLY A 135 -4.20 -6.04 -21.83
N MET A 136 -4.39 -6.17 -20.50
CA MET A 136 -4.29 -5.05 -19.56
C MET A 136 -2.90 -4.46 -19.57
N THR A 137 -2.81 -3.13 -19.51
CA THR A 137 -1.54 -2.40 -19.39
C THR A 137 -0.94 -2.54 -18.00
N GLU A 138 0.35 -2.30 -17.85
CA GLU A 138 1.02 -2.25 -16.54
C GLU A 138 0.30 -1.32 -15.56
N LYS A 139 -0.09 -0.12 -16.04
CA LYS A 139 -0.84 0.85 -15.23
C LYS A 139 -2.14 0.26 -14.71
N GLN A 140 -2.91 -0.43 -15.56
CA GLN A 140 -4.15 -1.09 -15.16
C GLN A 140 -3.91 -2.21 -14.14
N VAL A 141 -2.83 -2.99 -14.31
CA VAL A 141 -2.44 -4.01 -13.33
C VAL A 141 -2.06 -3.39 -11.98
N LEU A 142 -1.28 -2.28 -11.98
CA LEU A 142 -0.94 -1.56 -10.75
C LEU A 142 -2.16 -0.97 -10.04
N VAL A 143 -3.13 -0.45 -10.77
CA VAL A 143 -4.40 0.03 -10.20
C VAL A 143 -5.24 -1.11 -9.65
N THR A 144 -5.21 -2.28 -10.32
CA THR A 144 -5.98 -3.45 -9.91
C THR A 144 -5.36 -4.17 -8.71
N TYR A 145 -4.04 -4.32 -8.67
CA TYR A 145 -3.36 -5.16 -7.67
C TYR A 145 -2.43 -4.39 -6.73
N GLY A 146 -2.12 -3.13 -7.05
CA GLY A 146 -1.06 -2.39 -6.40
C GLY A 146 0.32 -2.84 -6.90
N ARG A 147 1.36 -2.45 -6.17
CA ARG A 147 2.74 -2.84 -6.48
C ARG A 147 2.94 -4.34 -6.20
N PRO A 148 3.65 -5.07 -7.05
CA PRO A 148 4.02 -6.45 -6.76
C PRO A 148 4.99 -6.52 -5.56
N SER A 149 5.18 -7.73 -5.02
CA SER A 149 6.07 -7.96 -3.88
C SER A 149 7.45 -7.33 -4.10
N LEU A 150 7.86 -6.46 -3.18
CA LEU A 150 9.15 -5.77 -3.24
C LEU A 150 10.34 -6.72 -3.18
N THR A 151 10.19 -7.87 -2.53
CA THR A 151 11.24 -8.89 -2.43
C THR A 151 11.37 -9.73 -3.70
N ARG A 152 10.25 -10.04 -4.38
CA ARG A 152 10.22 -10.92 -5.57
C ARG A 152 10.23 -10.16 -6.89
N SER A 153 9.79 -8.91 -6.88
CA SER A 153 9.73 -8.02 -8.04
C SER A 153 10.16 -6.60 -7.63
N PRO A 154 11.44 -6.40 -7.25
CA PRO A 154 11.93 -5.12 -6.75
C PRO A 154 11.88 -4.02 -7.81
N LYS A 155 11.92 -4.39 -9.09
CA LYS A 155 11.92 -3.47 -10.24
C LYS A 155 10.69 -3.70 -11.11
N LEU A 156 9.98 -2.63 -11.44
CA LEU A 156 8.79 -2.68 -12.31
C LEU A 156 9.17 -2.81 -13.80
N GLU A 157 10.40 -2.52 -14.18
CA GLU A 157 10.90 -2.61 -15.54
C GLU A 157 11.04 -4.05 -16.05
N THR A 158 10.99 -5.04 -15.13
CA THR A 158 11.01 -6.46 -15.50
C THR A 158 9.72 -6.88 -16.21
N ASN A 159 9.82 -7.82 -17.14
CA ASN A 159 8.65 -8.35 -17.86
C ASN A 159 7.78 -9.30 -17.00
N THR A 160 8.17 -9.57 -15.78
CA THR A 160 7.46 -10.49 -14.88
C THR A 160 7.29 -9.87 -13.52
N TRP A 161 6.04 -9.78 -13.07
CA TRP A 161 5.68 -9.34 -11.73
C TRP A 161 5.10 -10.49 -10.93
N ILE A 162 5.50 -10.60 -9.66
CA ILE A 162 5.06 -11.66 -8.75
C ILE A 162 4.26 -11.03 -7.62
N TYR A 163 3.00 -11.45 -7.51
CA TYR A 163 2.07 -11.05 -6.47
C TYR A 163 1.85 -12.18 -5.47
N GLN A 164 1.73 -11.84 -4.20
CA GLN A 164 1.33 -12.78 -3.16
C GLN A 164 -0.21 -12.86 -3.13
N VAL A 165 -0.76 -14.06 -3.32
CA VAL A 165 -2.23 -14.29 -3.34
C VAL A 165 -2.70 -15.15 -2.16
N GLY A 166 -1.82 -15.42 -1.21
CA GLY A 166 -2.07 -16.20 0.00
C GLY A 166 -0.77 -16.55 0.71
N PRO A 167 -0.80 -17.24 1.84
CA PRO A 167 0.39 -17.54 2.65
C PRO A 167 1.50 -18.26 1.86
N VAL A 168 1.13 -19.16 0.95
CA VAL A 168 2.05 -19.99 0.16
C VAL A 168 1.81 -19.90 -1.35
N LYS A 169 0.80 -19.13 -1.79
CA LYS A 169 0.44 -19.00 -3.21
C LYS A 169 0.90 -17.68 -3.77
N SER A 170 1.40 -17.71 -5.00
CA SER A 170 1.73 -16.49 -5.73
C SER A 170 1.13 -16.51 -7.13
N ARG A 171 0.95 -15.31 -7.69
CA ARG A 171 0.50 -15.11 -9.07
C ARG A 171 1.62 -14.43 -9.83
N ARG A 172 1.99 -15.01 -10.96
CA ARG A 172 2.96 -14.43 -11.88
C ARG A 172 2.23 -13.78 -13.03
N VAL A 173 2.48 -12.50 -13.24
CA VAL A 173 1.96 -11.71 -14.36
C VAL A 173 3.11 -11.43 -15.32
N ILE A 174 3.01 -11.90 -16.56
CA ILE A 174 4.02 -11.72 -17.59
C ILE A 174 3.52 -10.68 -18.58
N PHE A 175 4.36 -9.69 -18.86
CA PHE A 175 4.10 -8.63 -19.84
C PHE A 175 4.81 -8.95 -21.15
N GLY A 176 4.10 -8.80 -22.25
CA GLY A 176 4.67 -8.80 -23.59
C GLY A 176 5.33 -7.46 -23.91
N GLU A 177 6.20 -7.47 -24.92
CA GLU A 177 6.80 -6.21 -25.42
C GLU A 177 5.72 -5.31 -26.01
N GLY A 178 5.79 -4.02 -25.69
CA GLY A 178 4.96 -3.00 -26.33
C GLY A 178 5.25 -2.95 -27.83
N LYS A 179 4.24 -3.14 -28.66
CA LYS A 179 4.41 -3.06 -30.13
C LYS A 179 4.60 -1.61 -30.59
N GLY A 180 5.82 -1.06 -30.42
CA GLY A 180 6.21 0.31 -30.81
C GLY A 180 6.85 1.09 -29.67
N LYS A 181 7.61 2.15 -30.01
CA LYS A 181 8.49 2.90 -29.11
C LYS A 181 7.76 3.58 -27.91
N ASP A 182 6.44 3.80 -28.05
CA ASP A 182 5.61 4.52 -27.06
C ASP A 182 4.37 3.71 -26.62
N LYS A 183 4.30 2.41 -26.94
CA LYS A 183 3.16 1.58 -26.51
C LYS A 183 3.46 0.90 -25.17
N PRO A 184 2.56 1.02 -24.19
CA PRO A 184 2.74 0.36 -22.90
C PRO A 184 2.79 -1.17 -23.08
N ARG A 185 3.61 -1.81 -22.26
CA ARG A 185 3.60 -3.28 -22.17
C ARG A 185 2.22 -3.73 -21.66
N THR A 186 1.76 -4.86 -22.18
CA THR A 186 0.48 -5.43 -21.78
C THR A 186 0.65 -6.85 -21.26
N VAL A 187 -0.26 -7.27 -20.40
CA VAL A 187 -0.28 -8.64 -19.86
C VAL A 187 -0.41 -9.62 -21.02
N SER A 188 0.55 -10.52 -21.14
CA SER A 188 0.57 -11.60 -22.14
C SER A 188 0.16 -12.94 -21.55
N LYS A 189 0.46 -13.19 -20.26
CA LYS A 189 0.10 -14.43 -19.56
C LYS A 189 0.00 -14.20 -18.06
N ILE A 190 -0.85 -15.02 -17.41
CA ILE A 190 -1.02 -15.05 -15.97
C ILE A 190 -0.93 -16.51 -15.51
N PHE A 191 -0.12 -16.78 -14.47
CA PHE A 191 0.03 -18.09 -13.85
C PHE A 191 -0.21 -18.01 -12.36
N GLU A 192 -0.87 -19.00 -11.81
CA GLU A 192 -0.91 -19.24 -10.36
C GLU A 192 0.13 -20.31 -10.00
N LEU A 193 0.89 -20.06 -8.91
CA LEU A 193 1.99 -20.91 -8.43
C LEU A 193 1.76 -21.25 -6.97
#